data_7d59d77359370fa1548daf6230f1fb97
#
_entry.id   7d59d77359370fa1548daf6230f1fb97
#
_cell.length_a   1.000
_cell.length_b   1.000
_cell.length_c   1.000
_cell.angle_alpha   90.00
_cell.angle_beta   90.00
_cell.angle_gamma   90.00
#
_symmetry.space_group_name_H-M   'P 1'
#
loop_
_entity.id
_entity.type
_entity.pdbx_description
1 polymer ?
#
loop_
_entity_poly.entity_id
_entity_poly.type
_entity_poly.pdbx_seq_one_letter_code
_entity_poly.pdbx_strand_id
1 'polypeptide(L)'
;KDLLDPLVEGVNQSSFELLMPFVFWDATYEKSGRVAGRPAHVYRFYCPEWVRKAQPTWVSITLALDDAYEAPLRVETFSNRSVPHKTFLLNSLKKIESTWVVKTFDCKNRGDSSNTRFEVLSTALKLDLEPVLFTPEGLGRELPVPPEAWVSTK
;
A
#
# COMPACT_ATOMS: atom_id res chain seq x y z
N LYS A 1 18.61 2.26 6.35
CA LYS A 1 17.22 2.43 6.81
C LYS A 1 16.51 1.11 6.58
N ASP A 2 15.87 0.54 7.61
CA ASP A 2 15.14 -0.73 7.48
C ASP A 2 13.89 -0.53 6.60
N LEU A 3 13.47 -1.59 5.91
CA LEU A 3 12.25 -1.57 5.10
C LEU A 3 11.00 -1.27 5.95
N LEU A 4 11.04 -1.62 7.23
CA LEU A 4 9.97 -1.41 8.20
C LEU A 4 10.02 -0.05 8.93
N ASP A 5 11.08 0.72 8.73
CA ASP A 5 11.19 2.08 9.30
C ASP A 5 10.30 3.07 8.55
N PRO A 6 9.79 4.12 9.22
CA PRO A 6 9.08 5.20 8.56
C PRO A 6 9.89 5.79 7.40
N LEU A 7 9.24 6.11 6.28
CA LEU A 7 9.87 6.71 5.10
C LEU A 7 10.61 8.01 5.42
N VAL A 8 9.93 8.87 6.17
CA VAL A 8 10.45 10.12 6.69
C VAL A 8 9.89 10.35 8.10
N GLU A 9 10.55 11.19 8.87
CA GLU A 9 10.09 11.57 10.20
C GLU A 9 8.70 12.23 10.15
N GLY A 10 7.81 11.82 11.05
CA GLY A 10 6.42 12.31 11.11
C GLY A 10 5.45 11.63 10.15
N VAL A 11 5.90 10.71 9.30
CA VAL A 11 5.05 9.93 8.39
C VAL A 11 4.80 8.54 8.99
N ASN A 12 3.55 8.08 8.91
CA ASN A 12 3.16 6.79 9.50
C ASN A 12 3.57 5.58 8.66
N GLN A 13 3.94 5.77 7.40
CA GLN A 13 4.18 4.69 6.45
C GLN A 13 5.65 4.32 6.37
N SER A 14 5.89 3.02 6.25
CA SER A 14 7.15 2.44 5.84
C SER A 14 7.14 2.05 4.36
N SER A 15 8.32 1.80 3.79
CA SER A 15 8.43 1.23 2.44
C SER A 15 7.72 -0.12 2.33
N PHE A 16 7.81 -0.95 3.36
CA PHE A 16 7.12 -2.23 3.44
C PHE A 16 5.60 -2.10 3.26
N GLU A 17 5.00 -1.13 3.93
CA GLU A 17 3.54 -0.94 3.89
C GLU A 17 3.08 -0.41 2.53
N LEU A 18 3.87 0.45 1.87
CA LEU A 18 3.54 0.97 0.54
C LEU A 18 3.73 -0.05 -0.56
N LEU A 19 4.78 -0.87 -0.49
CA LEU A 19 5.09 -1.90 -1.49
C LEU A 19 4.26 -3.17 -1.31
N MET A 20 3.63 -3.34 -0.14
CA MET A 20 2.77 -4.48 0.20
C MET A 20 3.39 -5.86 -0.08
N PRO A 21 4.67 -6.15 0.25
CA PRO A 21 5.30 -7.43 -0.07
C PRO A 21 4.66 -8.62 0.65
N PHE A 22 3.82 -8.36 1.65
CA PHE A 22 3.05 -9.39 2.36
C PHE A 22 2.03 -10.10 1.43
N VAL A 23 1.70 -9.55 0.26
CA VAL A 23 0.81 -10.24 -0.71
C VAL A 23 1.40 -11.54 -1.25
N PHE A 24 2.72 -11.73 -1.09
CA PHE A 24 3.41 -12.98 -1.44
C PHE A 24 3.49 -13.99 -0.30
N TRP A 25 2.93 -13.68 0.89
CA TRP A 25 2.88 -14.64 2.00
C TRP A 25 1.65 -15.54 1.86
N ASP A 26 1.63 -16.63 2.63
CA ASP A 26 0.47 -17.50 2.70
C ASP A 26 -0.74 -16.73 3.23
N ALA A 27 -1.81 -16.75 2.45
CA ALA A 27 -3.04 -16.04 2.75
C ALA A 27 -4.14 -16.98 3.21
N THR A 28 -4.91 -16.56 4.20
CA THR A 28 -6.18 -17.18 4.59
C THR A 28 -7.33 -16.27 4.19
N TYR A 29 -8.27 -16.81 3.42
CA TYR A 29 -9.52 -16.10 3.15
C TYR A 29 -10.34 -15.98 4.44
N GLU A 30 -10.80 -14.77 4.76
CA GLU A 30 -11.61 -14.54 5.95
C GLU A 30 -13.10 -14.38 5.65
N LYS A 31 -13.43 -13.51 4.72
CA LYS A 31 -14.83 -13.19 4.40
C LYS A 31 -14.96 -12.34 3.14
N SER A 32 -16.18 -12.32 2.59
CA SER A 32 -16.66 -11.27 1.68
C SER A 32 -17.52 -10.26 2.42
N GLY A 33 -17.56 -9.03 1.93
CA GLY A 33 -18.38 -7.97 2.49
C GLY A 33 -18.24 -6.66 1.73
N ARG A 34 -18.68 -5.57 2.35
CA ARG A 34 -18.48 -4.22 1.80
C ARG A 34 -17.37 -3.48 2.54
N VAL A 35 -16.45 -2.90 1.79
CA VAL A 35 -15.38 -2.03 2.29
C VAL A 35 -15.41 -0.73 1.50
N ALA A 36 -15.49 0.41 2.19
CA ALA A 36 -15.64 1.74 1.56
C ALA A 36 -16.81 1.78 0.54
N GLY A 37 -17.91 1.07 0.83
CA GLY A 37 -19.10 1.00 -0.04
C GLY A 37 -19.01 0.02 -1.22
N ARG A 38 -17.87 -0.63 -1.43
CA ARG A 38 -17.61 -1.54 -2.56
C ARG A 38 -17.60 -3.00 -2.11
N PRO A 39 -18.10 -3.95 -2.93
CA PRO A 39 -17.92 -5.38 -2.68
C PRO A 39 -16.43 -5.72 -2.59
N ALA A 40 -16.05 -6.54 -1.62
CA ALA A 40 -14.65 -6.87 -1.39
C ALA A 40 -14.49 -8.26 -0.76
N HIS A 41 -13.33 -8.87 -1.04
CA HIS A 41 -12.85 -10.08 -0.38
C HIS A 41 -11.73 -9.72 0.59
N VAL A 42 -11.79 -10.24 1.80
CA VAL A 42 -10.80 -9.99 2.86
C VAL A 42 -9.94 -11.23 3.05
N TYR A 43 -8.64 -11.03 2.96
CA TYR A 43 -7.62 -12.04 3.19
C TYR A 43 -6.75 -11.64 4.39
N ARG A 44 -6.29 -12.65 5.15
CA ARG A 44 -5.37 -12.48 6.25
C ARG A 44 -4.04 -13.15 5.95
N PHE A 45 -2.97 -12.42 6.20
CA PHE A 45 -1.58 -12.84 6.06
C PHE A 45 -0.94 -12.83 7.45
N TYR A 46 -0.37 -13.94 7.87
CA TYR A 46 0.34 -14.02 9.16
C TYR A 46 1.79 -13.60 9.00
N CYS A 47 2.26 -12.73 9.90
CA CYS A 47 3.61 -12.21 9.84
C CYS A 47 4.64 -13.33 10.03
N PRO A 48 5.59 -13.52 9.10
CA PRO A 48 6.67 -14.48 9.25
C PRO A 48 7.62 -14.07 10.37
N GLU A 49 8.47 -15.01 10.78
CA GLU A 49 9.35 -14.84 11.94
C GLU A 49 10.25 -13.60 11.83
N TRP A 50 10.80 -13.33 10.63
CA TRP A 50 11.69 -12.19 10.43
C TRP A 50 10.97 -10.85 10.65
N VAL A 51 9.70 -10.73 10.26
CA VAL A 51 8.88 -9.53 10.52
C VAL A 51 8.63 -9.40 12.01
N ARG A 52 8.25 -10.50 12.68
CA ARG A 52 8.00 -10.50 14.13
C ARG A 52 9.25 -10.21 14.96
N LYS A 53 10.45 -10.55 14.47
CA LYS A 53 11.72 -10.16 15.11
C LYS A 53 11.95 -8.65 15.00
N ALA A 54 11.69 -8.06 13.85
CA ALA A 54 11.86 -6.61 13.61
C ALA A 54 10.73 -5.78 14.21
N GLN A 55 9.49 -6.29 14.18
CA GLN A 55 8.29 -5.66 14.70
C GLN A 55 7.51 -6.63 15.61
N PRO A 56 7.93 -6.80 16.88
CA PRO A 56 7.36 -7.80 17.79
C PRO A 56 5.87 -7.66 18.06
N THR A 57 5.32 -6.48 17.83
CA THR A 57 3.88 -6.21 18.01
C THR A 57 3.03 -6.65 16.82
N TRP A 58 3.64 -6.93 15.66
CA TRP A 58 2.89 -7.34 14.47
C TRP A 58 2.63 -8.84 14.46
N VAL A 59 1.37 -9.21 14.30
CA VAL A 59 0.92 -10.62 14.24
C VAL A 59 0.40 -10.97 12.86
N SER A 60 -0.42 -10.11 12.29
CA SER A 60 -1.04 -10.34 10.99
C SER A 60 -1.40 -9.04 10.28
N ILE A 61 -1.59 -9.15 8.99
CA ILE A 61 -2.08 -8.07 8.12
C ILE A 61 -3.32 -8.57 7.42
N THR A 62 -4.37 -7.76 7.33
CA THR A 62 -5.51 -8.05 6.45
C THR A 62 -5.51 -7.13 5.24
N LEU A 63 -5.92 -7.67 4.11
CA LEU A 63 -6.09 -6.96 2.86
C LEU A 63 -7.51 -7.18 2.35
N ALA A 64 -8.25 -6.09 2.14
CA ALA A 64 -9.51 -6.11 1.43
C ALA A 64 -9.29 -5.74 -0.04
N LEU A 65 -9.57 -6.66 -0.94
CA LEU A 65 -9.50 -6.48 -2.39
C LEU A 65 -10.90 -6.22 -2.95
N ASP A 66 -11.00 -5.26 -3.85
CA ASP A 66 -12.21 -4.99 -4.62
C ASP A 66 -12.57 -6.21 -5.49
N ASP A 67 -13.82 -6.61 -5.48
CA ASP A 67 -14.32 -7.79 -6.20
C ASP A 67 -14.21 -7.65 -7.73
N ALA A 68 -14.30 -6.43 -8.26
CA ALA A 68 -14.32 -6.19 -9.70
C ALA A 68 -12.95 -5.82 -10.29
N TYR A 69 -12.09 -5.17 -9.52
CA TYR A 69 -10.84 -4.61 -10.01
C TYR A 69 -9.60 -5.12 -9.28
N GLU A 70 -9.78 -5.99 -8.27
CA GLU A 70 -8.69 -6.51 -7.43
C GLU A 70 -7.83 -5.39 -6.79
N ALA A 71 -8.37 -4.18 -6.70
CA ALA A 71 -7.68 -3.05 -6.10
C ALA A 71 -7.67 -3.15 -4.57
N PRO A 72 -6.56 -2.83 -3.91
CA PRO A 72 -6.47 -2.81 -2.45
C PRO A 72 -7.31 -1.67 -1.89
N LEU A 73 -8.46 -1.98 -1.30
CA LEU A 73 -9.36 -0.99 -0.70
C LEU A 73 -8.94 -0.62 0.73
N ARG A 74 -8.48 -1.61 1.51
CA ARG A 74 -8.08 -1.43 2.89
C ARG A 74 -7.02 -2.45 3.28
N VAL A 75 -5.97 -1.97 3.94
CA VAL A 75 -4.95 -2.80 4.60
C VAL A 75 -4.96 -2.48 6.08
N GLU A 76 -5.01 -3.50 6.93
CA GLU A 76 -4.99 -3.33 8.38
C GLU A 76 -3.91 -4.20 9.00
N THR A 77 -3.05 -3.60 9.81
CA THR A 77 -2.01 -4.31 10.54
C THR A 77 -2.49 -4.57 11.97
N PHE A 78 -2.39 -5.81 12.41
CA PHE A 78 -2.86 -6.25 13.72
C PHE A 78 -1.70 -6.64 14.63
N SER A 79 -1.79 -6.21 15.88
CA SER A 79 -1.09 -6.82 16.99
C SER A 79 -1.89 -8.06 17.45
N ASN A 80 -1.58 -8.61 18.61
CA ASN A 80 -2.30 -9.78 19.19
C ASN A 80 -3.77 -9.50 19.58
N ARG A 81 -4.37 -8.42 19.11
CA ARG A 81 -5.75 -7.99 19.41
C ARG A 81 -6.62 -8.02 18.17
N SER A 82 -7.93 -8.07 18.36
CA SER A 82 -8.91 -8.01 17.28
C SER A 82 -9.06 -6.61 16.65
N VAL A 83 -8.38 -5.61 17.19
CA VAL A 83 -8.42 -4.22 16.71
C VAL A 83 -7.12 -3.89 15.99
N PRO A 84 -7.17 -3.40 14.74
CA PRO A 84 -5.98 -3.01 14.02
C PRO A 84 -5.32 -1.80 14.71
N HIS A 85 -3.98 -1.81 14.78
CA HIS A 85 -3.25 -0.66 15.28
C HIS A 85 -2.93 0.34 14.16
N LYS A 86 -2.88 -0.10 12.91
CA LYS A 86 -2.68 0.75 11.75
C LYS A 86 -3.64 0.35 10.61
N THR A 87 -4.20 1.33 9.94
CA THR A 87 -5.16 1.11 8.84
C THR A 87 -4.82 2.02 7.67
N PHE A 88 -4.62 1.42 6.49
CA PHE A 88 -4.60 2.10 5.21
C PHE A 88 -5.96 2.00 4.57
N LEU A 89 -6.47 3.10 4.05
CA LEU A 89 -7.76 3.15 3.38
C LEU A 89 -7.62 3.90 2.06
N LEU A 90 -7.96 3.25 0.97
CA LEU A 90 -8.10 3.88 -0.34
C LEU A 90 -9.34 4.80 -0.31
N ASN A 91 -9.13 6.10 -0.50
CA ASN A 91 -10.21 7.09 -0.48
C ASN A 91 -10.75 7.38 -1.86
N SER A 92 -9.86 7.56 -2.85
CA SER A 92 -10.29 7.88 -4.20
C SER A 92 -9.37 7.34 -5.27
N LEU A 93 -9.99 7.03 -6.41
CA LEU A 93 -9.35 6.67 -7.66
C LEU A 93 -9.65 7.76 -8.70
N LYS A 94 -8.76 7.93 -9.66
CA LYS A 94 -8.95 8.75 -10.85
C LYS A 94 -8.81 7.88 -12.09
N LYS A 95 -9.72 8.02 -13.03
CA LYS A 95 -9.57 7.40 -14.35
C LYS A 95 -8.80 8.33 -15.27
N ILE A 96 -7.67 7.84 -15.78
CA ILE A 96 -6.84 8.52 -16.77
C ILE A 96 -6.83 7.63 -18.00
N GLU A 97 -7.38 8.15 -19.09
CA GLU A 97 -7.68 7.34 -20.29
C GLU A 97 -8.54 6.12 -19.93
N SER A 98 -8.00 4.89 -20.07
CA SER A 98 -8.65 3.64 -19.72
C SER A 98 -8.18 3.04 -18.39
N THR A 99 -7.19 3.65 -17.73
CA THR A 99 -6.53 3.11 -16.53
C THR A 99 -7.02 3.82 -15.26
N TRP A 100 -7.36 3.02 -14.24
CA TRP A 100 -7.64 3.55 -12.92
C TRP A 100 -6.33 3.68 -12.12
N VAL A 101 -6.09 4.87 -11.57
CA VAL A 101 -4.93 5.16 -10.72
C VAL A 101 -5.39 5.60 -9.34
N VAL A 102 -4.59 5.31 -8.33
CA VAL A 102 -4.84 5.81 -6.97
C VAL A 102 -4.66 7.32 -6.98
N LYS A 103 -5.67 8.04 -6.46
CA LYS A 103 -5.60 9.48 -6.26
C LYS A 103 -5.25 9.83 -4.82
N THR A 104 -5.99 9.28 -3.86
CA THR A 104 -5.72 9.53 -2.44
C THR A 104 -5.88 8.27 -1.60
N PHE A 105 -5.02 8.12 -0.59
CA PHE A 105 -5.21 7.16 0.47
C PHE A 105 -4.76 7.72 1.82
N ASP A 106 -5.39 7.27 2.88
CA ASP A 106 -5.09 7.64 4.26
C ASP A 106 -4.44 6.49 5.01
N CYS A 107 -3.49 6.81 5.87
CA CYS A 107 -2.96 5.90 6.88
C CYS A 107 -3.26 6.43 8.27
N LYS A 108 -4.03 5.68 9.04
CA LYS A 108 -4.37 5.99 10.42
C LYS A 108 -3.59 5.07 11.36
N ASN A 109 -2.91 5.67 12.32
CA ASN A 109 -2.24 4.96 13.40
C ASN A 109 -3.03 5.18 14.69
N ARG A 110 -3.48 4.09 15.33
CA ARG A 110 -4.24 4.16 16.58
C ARG A 110 -3.37 4.41 17.80
N GLY A 111 -2.10 4.08 17.72
CA GLY A 111 -1.18 4.21 18.87
C GLY A 111 -0.98 5.66 19.31
N ASP A 112 -0.81 6.53 18.34
CA ASP A 112 -0.60 7.98 18.54
C ASP A 112 -1.75 8.84 18.01
N SER A 113 -2.84 8.21 17.52
CA SER A 113 -4.01 8.87 16.92
C SER A 113 -3.67 9.74 15.71
N SER A 114 -2.54 9.50 15.05
CA SER A 114 -2.10 10.25 13.88
C SER A 114 -2.77 9.74 12.60
N ASN A 115 -2.83 10.64 11.61
CA ASN A 115 -3.34 10.32 10.27
C ASN A 115 -2.45 10.98 9.23
N THR A 116 -1.94 10.19 8.29
CA THR A 116 -1.18 10.69 7.14
C THR A 116 -1.99 10.48 5.88
N ARG A 117 -2.14 11.53 5.08
CA ARG A 117 -2.77 11.45 3.76
C ARG A 117 -1.71 11.52 2.68
N PHE A 118 -1.81 10.60 1.72
CA PHE A 118 -1.08 10.65 0.46
C PHE A 118 -2.03 11.11 -0.65
N GLU A 119 -1.54 12.04 -1.43
CA GLU A 119 -2.20 12.49 -2.65
C GLU A 119 -1.23 12.37 -3.83
N VAL A 120 -1.64 11.64 -4.87
CA VAL A 120 -0.93 11.56 -6.13
C VAL A 120 -1.30 12.79 -6.95
N LEU A 121 -0.36 13.65 -7.23
CA LEU A 121 -0.59 14.91 -7.96
C LEU A 121 -0.52 14.73 -9.48
N SER A 122 0.34 13.81 -9.93
CA SER A 122 0.48 13.45 -11.33
C SER A 122 0.95 12.00 -11.47
N THR A 123 0.71 11.41 -12.62
CA THR A 123 1.13 10.05 -12.95
C THR A 123 1.58 9.99 -14.40
N ALA A 124 2.53 9.12 -14.69
CA ALA A 124 2.90 8.77 -16.05
C ALA A 124 2.56 7.29 -16.28
N LEU A 125 1.88 6.98 -17.37
CA LEU A 125 1.38 5.65 -17.69
C LEU A 125 2.07 5.11 -18.95
N LYS A 126 2.09 3.78 -19.07
CA LYS A 126 2.59 3.07 -20.27
C LYS A 126 4.03 3.44 -20.62
N LEU A 127 4.87 3.65 -19.59
CA LEU A 127 6.29 3.89 -19.79
C LEU A 127 7.00 2.58 -20.16
N ASP A 128 7.83 2.64 -21.18
CA ASP A 128 8.78 1.56 -21.51
C ASP A 128 10.04 1.79 -20.66
N LEU A 129 10.10 1.13 -19.51
CA LEU A 129 11.20 1.29 -18.57
C LEU A 129 12.22 0.16 -18.75
N GLU A 130 13.48 0.53 -18.81
CA GLU A 130 14.57 -0.45 -18.92
C GLU A 130 14.59 -1.41 -17.71
N PRO A 131 14.71 -2.73 -17.91
CA PRO A 131 14.73 -3.71 -16.82
C PRO A 131 15.78 -3.44 -15.74
N VAL A 132 16.91 -2.81 -16.09
CA VAL A 132 17.97 -2.45 -15.15
C VAL A 132 17.49 -1.50 -14.03
N LEU A 133 16.45 -0.70 -14.28
CA LEU A 133 15.87 0.19 -13.26
C LEU A 133 15.25 -0.58 -12.08
N PHE A 134 14.95 -1.87 -12.27
CA PHE A 134 14.39 -2.75 -11.24
C PHE A 134 15.43 -3.67 -10.61
N THR A 135 16.71 -3.39 -10.81
CA THR A 135 17.84 -4.11 -10.21
C THR A 135 18.57 -3.24 -9.19
N PRO A 136 19.40 -3.81 -8.29
CA PRO A 136 20.22 -3.03 -7.37
C PRO A 136 21.11 -1.99 -8.07
N GLU A 137 21.62 -2.30 -9.28
CA GLU A 137 22.44 -1.40 -10.08
C GLU A 137 21.66 -0.20 -10.64
N GLY A 138 20.35 -0.34 -10.76
CA GLY A 138 19.44 0.73 -11.18
C GLY A 138 19.03 1.68 -10.05
N LEU A 139 19.28 1.32 -8.79
CA LEU A 139 18.97 2.17 -7.65
C LEU A 139 19.78 3.48 -7.71
N GLY A 140 19.07 4.60 -7.64
CA GLY A 140 19.68 5.93 -7.72
C GLY A 140 19.81 6.48 -9.12
N ARG A 141 19.44 5.75 -10.18
CA ARG A 141 19.30 6.32 -11.51
C ARG A 141 18.02 7.17 -11.58
N GLU A 142 18.09 8.27 -12.31
CA GLU A 142 16.89 9.03 -12.63
C GLU A 142 15.98 8.21 -13.55
N LEU A 143 14.68 8.24 -13.25
CA LEU A 143 13.68 7.64 -14.14
C LEU A 143 13.58 8.48 -15.41
N PRO A 144 13.76 7.91 -16.61
CA PRO A 144 13.69 8.64 -17.87
C PRO A 144 12.24 8.90 -18.28
N VAL A 145 11.52 9.68 -17.48
CA VAL A 145 10.11 10.02 -17.74
C VAL A 145 10.04 11.37 -18.43
N PRO A 146 9.63 11.41 -19.73
CA PRO A 146 9.47 12.67 -20.44
C PRO A 146 8.47 13.59 -19.73
N PRO A 147 8.74 14.90 -19.67
CA PRO A 147 7.82 15.86 -19.00
C PRO A 147 6.37 15.80 -19.51
N GLU A 148 6.18 15.55 -20.80
CA GLU A 148 4.88 15.43 -21.45
C GLU A 148 4.11 14.15 -21.09
N ALA A 149 4.78 13.12 -20.55
CA ALA A 149 4.14 11.89 -20.12
C ALA A 149 3.39 12.05 -18.77
N TRP A 150 3.65 13.13 -18.04
CA TRP A 150 3.00 13.40 -16.78
C TRP A 150 1.59 13.94 -16.95
N VAL A 151 0.61 13.21 -16.46
CA VAL A 151 -0.81 13.60 -16.47
C VAL A 151 -1.25 13.96 -15.05
N SER A 152 -1.88 15.12 -14.90
CA SER A 152 -2.42 15.58 -13.60
C SER A 152 -3.57 14.68 -13.13
N THR A 153 -3.58 14.40 -11.84
CA THR A 153 -4.68 13.69 -11.14
C THR A 153 -5.69 14.65 -10.51
N LYS A 154 -5.49 15.96 -10.64
CA LYS A 154 -6.42 16.99 -10.16
C LYS A 154 -7.76 16.98 -10.88
#